data_d832cf88de928362c0cd812bfcd159cf
#
_entry.id   d832cf88de928362c0cd812bfcd159cf
#
_cell.length_a   1.000
_cell.length_b   1.000
_cell.length_c   1.000
_cell.angle_alpha   90.00
_cell.angle_beta   90.00
_cell.angle_gamma   90.00
#
_symmetry.space_group_name_H-M   'P 1'
#
loop_
_entity.id
_entity.type
_entity.pdbx_description
1 polymer ?
#
loop_
_entity_poly.entity_id
_entity_poly.type
_entity_poly.pdbx_seq_one_letter_code
_entity_poly.pdbx_strand_id
1 'polypeptide(L)'
;MERESHSDIREHKYMNFGKLLGTLIVAFIGGWAGIRFRVPAGGMIGSLVAVAIYNYFSQMGYMPANLKIIGQIIIGGTIGMNFTKSSLAEMKQVFFPAVTSVLILLTVGVIAGYILHKVAGIDLITALLGTSPGGLTDMTILAAAFEADTIIVSSIHLVRLFSVILLMPIFVRIISTYINK
;
A
#
# COMPACT_ATOMS: atom_id res chain seq x y z
N MET A 1 43.22 2.68 -10.79
CA MET A 1 42.22 2.78 -9.70
C MET A 1 40.92 3.48 -10.13
N GLU A 2 40.93 4.47 -11.02
CA GLU A 2 39.71 5.17 -11.51
C GLU A 2 38.93 4.42 -12.59
N ARG A 3 39.53 3.51 -13.35
CA ARG A 3 38.81 2.78 -14.42
C ARG A 3 37.93 1.63 -13.92
N GLU A 4 38.25 1.02 -12.80
CA GLU A 4 37.41 -0.03 -12.18
C GLU A 4 36.11 0.54 -11.59
N SER A 5 36.15 1.76 -11.06
CA SER A 5 34.97 2.44 -10.53
C SER A 5 33.91 2.75 -11.60
N HIS A 6 34.30 3.10 -12.82
CA HIS A 6 33.38 3.46 -13.90
C HIS A 6 32.71 2.26 -14.59
N SER A 7 33.34 1.09 -14.61
CA SER A 7 32.75 -0.15 -15.11
C SER A 7 31.70 -0.70 -14.14
N ASP A 8 32.03 -0.69 -12.87
CA ASP A 8 31.16 -1.18 -11.80
C ASP A 8 29.86 -0.36 -11.67
N ILE A 9 29.97 0.97 -11.75
CA ILE A 9 28.80 1.88 -11.76
C ILE A 9 27.91 1.64 -12.99
N ARG A 10 28.49 1.32 -14.14
CA ARG A 10 27.73 1.03 -15.36
C ARG A 10 27.02 -0.32 -15.26
N GLU A 11 27.66 -1.36 -14.79
CA GLU A 11 27.05 -2.68 -14.61
C GLU A 11 25.89 -2.63 -13.62
N HIS A 12 26.04 -1.95 -12.48
CA HIS A 12 24.96 -1.73 -11.52
C HIS A 12 23.77 -0.94 -12.14
N LYS A 13 24.03 0.01 -12.99
CA LYS A 13 23.00 0.80 -13.67
C LYS A 13 22.22 -0.04 -14.70
N TYR A 14 22.91 -0.86 -15.50
CA TYR A 14 22.25 -1.74 -16.48
C TYR A 14 21.50 -2.88 -15.81
N MET A 15 22.04 -3.45 -14.75
CA MET A 15 21.36 -4.48 -13.95
C MET A 15 20.10 -3.96 -13.29
N ASN A 16 20.11 -2.74 -12.76
CA ASN A 16 18.93 -2.11 -12.19
C ASN A 16 17.89 -1.74 -13.25
N PHE A 17 18.31 -1.34 -14.46
CA PHE A 17 17.40 -1.07 -15.57
C PHE A 17 16.67 -2.35 -16.04
N GLY A 18 17.38 -3.47 -16.18
CA GLY A 18 16.77 -4.77 -16.52
C GLY A 18 15.76 -5.25 -15.48
N LYS A 19 16.10 -5.12 -14.20
CA LYS A 19 15.19 -5.44 -13.07
C LYS A 19 13.95 -4.56 -13.09
N LEU A 20 14.11 -3.26 -13.33
CA LEU A 20 13.00 -2.32 -13.46
C LEU A 20 12.07 -2.70 -14.61
N LEU A 21 12.64 -2.94 -15.79
CA LEU A 21 11.87 -3.30 -16.98
C LEU A 21 11.08 -4.60 -16.74
N GLY A 22 11.72 -5.63 -16.18
CA GLY A 22 11.05 -6.87 -15.79
C GLY A 22 9.91 -6.65 -14.82
N THR A 23 10.12 -5.85 -13.78
CA THR A 23 9.08 -5.50 -12.80
C THR A 23 7.89 -4.78 -13.45
N LEU A 24 8.16 -3.81 -14.36
CA LEU A 24 7.11 -3.07 -15.05
C LEU A 24 6.32 -3.94 -16.03
N ILE A 25 6.99 -4.83 -16.78
CA ILE A 25 6.32 -5.78 -17.68
C ILE A 25 5.40 -6.71 -16.89
N VAL A 26 5.89 -7.29 -15.81
CA VAL A 26 5.09 -8.18 -14.95
C VAL A 26 3.93 -7.43 -14.31
N ALA A 27 4.15 -6.20 -13.84
CA ALA A 27 3.10 -5.34 -13.30
C ALA A 27 2.02 -5.05 -14.35
N PHE A 28 2.42 -4.73 -15.58
CA PHE A 28 1.49 -4.45 -16.68
C PHE A 28 0.65 -5.68 -17.05
N ILE A 29 1.30 -6.85 -17.22
CA ILE A 29 0.62 -8.10 -17.55
C ILE A 29 -0.37 -8.47 -16.43
N GLY A 30 0.06 -8.41 -15.17
CA GLY A 30 -0.80 -8.70 -14.02
C GLY A 30 -1.97 -7.73 -13.90
N GLY A 31 -1.72 -6.44 -14.08
CA GLY A 31 -2.76 -5.41 -14.05
C GLY A 31 -3.79 -5.60 -15.18
N TRP A 32 -3.32 -5.86 -16.40
CA TRP A 32 -4.19 -6.17 -17.55
C TRP A 32 -5.03 -7.41 -17.29
N ALA A 33 -4.43 -8.48 -16.79
CA ALA A 33 -5.15 -9.70 -16.43
C ALA A 33 -6.20 -9.43 -15.35
N GLY A 34 -5.88 -8.68 -14.29
CA GLY A 34 -6.84 -8.31 -13.26
C GLY A 34 -8.05 -7.55 -13.80
N ILE A 35 -7.83 -6.61 -14.74
CA ILE A 35 -8.91 -5.89 -15.43
C ILE A 35 -9.73 -6.85 -16.31
N ARG A 36 -9.06 -7.73 -17.05
CA ARG A 36 -9.72 -8.69 -17.96
C ARG A 36 -10.62 -9.67 -17.23
N PHE A 37 -10.22 -10.10 -16.03
CA PHE A 37 -11.02 -10.97 -15.15
C PHE A 37 -12.06 -10.20 -14.32
N ARG A 38 -12.24 -8.90 -14.55
CA ARG A 38 -13.19 -8.04 -13.82
C ARG A 38 -13.00 -8.06 -12.30
N VAL A 39 -11.75 -8.20 -11.85
CA VAL A 39 -11.42 -8.10 -10.43
C VAL A 39 -11.65 -6.65 -9.98
N PRO A 40 -12.32 -6.39 -8.84
CA PRO A 40 -12.41 -5.04 -8.27
C PRO A 40 -11.01 -4.44 -8.11
N ALA A 41 -10.79 -3.19 -8.56
CA ALA A 41 -9.48 -2.57 -8.65
C ALA A 41 -8.43 -3.43 -9.37
N GLY A 42 -8.83 -4.16 -10.41
CA GLY A 42 -8.07 -5.22 -11.07
C GLY A 42 -6.68 -4.80 -11.55
N GLY A 43 -6.53 -3.54 -12.00
CA GLY A 43 -5.22 -2.99 -12.38
C GLY A 43 -4.24 -3.00 -11.21
N MET A 44 -4.68 -2.57 -10.04
CA MET A 44 -3.84 -2.51 -8.84
C MET A 44 -3.61 -3.90 -8.23
N ILE A 45 -4.67 -4.67 -8.03
CA ILE A 45 -4.59 -6.01 -7.43
C ILE A 45 -3.81 -6.96 -8.33
N GLY A 46 -4.10 -6.96 -9.63
CA GLY A 46 -3.44 -7.82 -10.59
C GLY A 46 -1.93 -7.54 -10.69
N SER A 47 -1.54 -6.26 -10.77
CA SER A 47 -0.12 -5.89 -10.78
C SER A 47 0.58 -6.24 -9.46
N LEU A 48 -0.08 -6.02 -8.31
CA LEU A 48 0.45 -6.33 -7.00
C LEU A 48 0.72 -7.83 -6.86
N VAL A 49 -0.26 -8.67 -7.17
CA VAL A 49 -0.12 -10.14 -7.08
C VAL A 49 0.96 -10.65 -8.04
N ALA A 50 0.95 -10.19 -9.29
CA ALA A 50 1.92 -10.63 -10.28
C ALA A 50 3.36 -10.25 -9.89
N VAL A 51 3.59 -9.01 -9.42
CA VAL A 51 4.91 -8.56 -8.99
C VAL A 51 5.33 -9.24 -7.69
N ALA A 52 4.41 -9.51 -6.76
CA ALA A 52 4.73 -10.25 -5.54
C ALA A 52 5.21 -11.68 -5.87
N ILE A 53 4.50 -12.39 -6.75
CA ILE A 53 4.91 -13.73 -7.22
C ILE A 53 6.25 -13.65 -7.94
N TYR A 54 6.42 -12.72 -8.86
CA TYR A 54 7.68 -12.50 -9.58
C TYR A 54 8.85 -12.28 -8.62
N ASN A 55 8.67 -11.39 -7.64
CA ASN A 55 9.72 -11.08 -6.67
C ASN A 55 10.01 -12.26 -5.73
N TYR A 56 8.99 -13.03 -5.35
CA TYR A 56 9.16 -14.23 -4.51
C TYR A 56 10.07 -15.27 -5.16
N PHE A 57 9.90 -15.53 -6.48
CA PHE A 57 10.70 -16.53 -7.17
C PHE A 57 12.03 -16.00 -7.71
N SER A 58 12.09 -14.75 -8.19
CA SER A 58 13.27 -14.22 -8.87
C SER A 58 14.16 -13.36 -7.98
N GLN A 59 13.60 -12.76 -6.92
CA GLN A 59 14.24 -11.71 -6.10
C GLN A 59 14.76 -10.52 -6.94
N MET A 60 14.19 -10.34 -8.13
CA MET A 60 14.59 -9.29 -9.09
C MET A 60 13.62 -8.10 -9.10
N GLY A 61 12.63 -8.06 -8.20
CA GLY A 61 11.71 -6.93 -8.09
C GLY A 61 12.46 -5.65 -7.74
N TYR A 62 12.36 -4.65 -8.61
CA TYR A 62 13.00 -3.36 -8.42
C TYR A 62 12.12 -2.20 -8.87
N MET A 63 11.95 -1.22 -7.98
CA MET A 63 11.23 0.01 -8.28
C MET A 63 11.98 1.19 -7.64
N PRO A 64 12.60 2.07 -8.42
CA PRO A 64 13.34 3.21 -7.90
C PRO A 64 12.41 4.20 -7.22
N ALA A 65 12.92 4.89 -6.19
CA ALA A 65 12.16 5.86 -5.40
C ALA A 65 11.50 6.95 -6.26
N ASN A 66 12.20 7.44 -7.27
CA ASN A 66 11.69 8.48 -8.18
C ASN A 66 10.42 8.04 -8.93
N LEU A 67 10.36 6.78 -9.38
CA LEU A 67 9.14 6.25 -10.04
C LEU A 67 7.98 6.07 -9.06
N LYS A 68 8.26 5.72 -7.80
CA LYS A 68 7.24 5.70 -6.74
C LYS A 68 6.65 7.08 -6.51
N ILE A 69 7.50 8.12 -6.45
CA ILE A 69 7.08 9.51 -6.31
C ILE A 69 6.25 9.97 -7.52
N ILE A 70 6.67 9.64 -8.75
CA ILE A 70 5.90 9.96 -9.97
C ILE A 70 4.51 9.31 -9.90
N GLY A 71 4.41 8.05 -9.49
CA GLY A 71 3.12 7.38 -9.27
C GLY A 71 2.23 8.12 -8.27
N GLN A 72 2.80 8.56 -7.14
CA GLN A 72 2.07 9.35 -6.14
C GLN A 72 1.60 10.71 -6.70
N ILE A 73 2.44 11.41 -7.49
CA ILE A 73 2.08 12.68 -8.12
C ILE A 73 0.91 12.49 -9.10
N ILE A 74 0.94 11.43 -9.93
CA ILE A 74 -0.14 11.12 -10.88
C ILE A 74 -1.45 10.84 -10.12
N ILE A 75 -1.40 10.01 -9.09
CA ILE A 75 -2.58 9.70 -8.26
C ILE A 75 -3.10 10.97 -7.58
N GLY A 76 -2.22 11.76 -6.95
CA GLY A 76 -2.57 13.01 -6.30
C GLY A 76 -3.20 14.02 -7.27
N GLY A 77 -2.62 14.17 -8.47
CA GLY A 77 -3.17 15.00 -9.53
C GLY A 77 -4.56 14.55 -9.99
N THR A 78 -4.74 13.24 -10.18
CA THR A 78 -6.03 12.65 -10.57
C THR A 78 -7.11 12.90 -9.52
N ILE A 79 -6.78 12.74 -8.24
CA ILE A 79 -7.69 13.06 -7.13
C ILE A 79 -7.97 14.56 -7.09
N GLY A 80 -6.92 15.40 -7.23
CA GLY A 80 -7.03 16.86 -7.20
C GLY A 80 -7.95 17.43 -8.29
N MET A 81 -7.98 16.83 -9.47
CA MET A 81 -8.89 17.23 -10.56
C MET A 81 -10.37 17.11 -10.20
N ASN A 82 -10.72 16.26 -9.24
CA ASN A 82 -12.10 16.08 -8.79
C ASN A 82 -12.53 17.15 -7.78
N PHE A 83 -11.61 17.99 -7.28
CA PHE A 83 -11.94 19.05 -6.35
C PHE A 83 -12.52 20.27 -7.08
N THR A 84 -13.80 20.54 -6.84
CA THR A 84 -14.54 21.70 -7.36
C THR A 84 -14.90 22.66 -6.22
N LYS A 85 -15.44 23.83 -6.56
CA LYS A 85 -15.95 24.76 -5.53
C LYS A 85 -17.08 24.16 -4.69
N SER A 86 -17.90 23.29 -5.28
CA SER A 86 -18.93 22.53 -4.56
C SER A 86 -18.33 21.49 -3.59
N SER A 87 -17.25 20.82 -3.99
CA SER A 87 -16.55 19.85 -3.14
C SER A 87 -16.05 20.48 -1.84
N LEU A 88 -15.66 21.77 -1.88
CA LEU A 88 -15.22 22.49 -0.68
C LEU A 88 -16.36 22.73 0.32
N ALA A 89 -17.58 22.94 -0.17
CA ALA A 89 -18.77 23.06 0.67
C ALA A 89 -19.17 21.70 1.26
N GLU A 90 -19.10 20.63 0.46
CA GLU A 90 -19.36 19.27 0.90
C GLU A 90 -18.33 18.79 1.95
N MET A 91 -17.06 19.16 1.79
CA MET A 91 -16.00 18.88 2.77
C MET A 91 -16.35 19.42 4.16
N LYS A 92 -16.95 20.62 4.26
CA LYS A 92 -17.36 21.17 5.55
C LYS A 92 -18.42 20.31 6.24
N GLN A 93 -19.33 19.72 5.48
CA GLN A 93 -20.38 18.86 6.03
C GLN A 93 -19.83 17.51 6.51
N VAL A 94 -18.84 16.96 5.81
CA VAL A 94 -18.25 15.66 6.16
C VAL A 94 -17.07 15.77 7.13
N PHE A 95 -16.59 16.99 7.42
CA PHE A 95 -15.39 17.18 8.24
C PHE A 95 -15.54 16.56 9.64
N PHE A 96 -16.61 16.90 10.33
CA PHE A 96 -16.85 16.38 11.70
C PHE A 96 -17.05 14.85 11.72
N PRO A 97 -17.91 14.26 10.88
CA PRO A 97 -18.01 12.80 10.75
C PRO A 97 -16.68 12.13 10.39
N ALA A 98 -15.89 12.74 9.50
CA ALA A 98 -14.58 12.19 9.10
C ALA A 98 -13.60 12.18 10.29
N VAL A 99 -13.48 13.28 11.04
CA VAL A 99 -12.64 13.34 12.24
C VAL A 99 -13.07 12.30 13.26
N THR A 100 -14.38 12.19 13.51
CA THR A 100 -14.92 11.18 14.43
C THR A 100 -14.56 9.75 13.97
N SER A 101 -14.71 9.47 12.67
CA SER A 101 -14.33 8.18 12.09
C SER A 101 -12.84 7.87 12.30
N VAL A 102 -11.95 8.86 12.08
CA VAL A 102 -10.51 8.70 12.31
C VAL A 102 -10.20 8.40 13.77
N LEU A 103 -10.83 9.10 14.71
CA LEU A 103 -10.65 8.86 16.15
C LEU A 103 -11.10 7.46 16.54
N ILE A 104 -12.21 6.98 16.00
CA ILE A 104 -12.69 5.60 16.23
C ILE A 104 -11.67 4.61 15.70
N LEU A 105 -11.19 4.79 14.46
CA LEU A 105 -10.20 3.90 13.85
C LEU A 105 -8.88 3.87 14.62
N LEU A 106 -8.40 5.02 15.10
CA LEU A 106 -7.20 5.10 15.95
C LEU A 106 -7.42 4.36 17.27
N THR A 107 -8.56 4.56 17.92
CA THR A 107 -8.89 3.88 19.17
C THR A 107 -8.92 2.36 18.99
N VAL A 108 -9.60 1.88 17.95
CA VAL A 108 -9.64 0.45 17.60
C VAL A 108 -8.25 -0.07 17.28
N GLY A 109 -7.45 0.70 16.52
CA GLY A 109 -6.07 0.35 16.20
C GLY A 109 -5.20 0.20 17.45
N VAL A 110 -5.28 1.13 18.40
CA VAL A 110 -4.55 1.06 19.68
C VAL A 110 -4.98 -0.16 20.51
N ILE A 111 -6.27 -0.42 20.61
CA ILE A 111 -6.78 -1.61 21.34
C ILE A 111 -6.29 -2.89 20.67
N ALA A 112 -6.39 -2.98 19.34
CA ALA A 112 -5.91 -4.13 18.58
C ALA A 112 -4.39 -4.32 18.74
N GLY A 113 -3.62 -3.25 18.72
CA GLY A 113 -2.17 -3.28 18.94
C GLY A 113 -1.81 -3.78 20.34
N TYR A 114 -2.52 -3.32 21.35
CA TYR A 114 -2.33 -3.80 22.71
C TYR A 114 -2.65 -5.30 22.87
N ILE A 115 -3.74 -5.74 22.25
CA ILE A 115 -4.10 -7.17 22.23
C ILE A 115 -3.01 -7.98 21.50
N LEU A 116 -2.57 -7.51 20.35
CA LEU A 116 -1.52 -8.17 19.56
C LEU A 116 -0.20 -8.27 20.35
N HIS A 117 0.19 -7.20 21.05
CA HIS A 117 1.33 -7.21 21.97
C HIS A 117 1.20 -8.33 23.03
N LYS A 118 0.04 -8.44 23.66
CA LYS A 118 -0.20 -9.43 24.73
C LYS A 118 -0.27 -10.87 24.22
N VAL A 119 -0.89 -11.07 23.05
CA VAL A 119 -1.15 -12.42 22.51
C VAL A 119 0.04 -12.97 21.74
N ALA A 120 0.67 -12.13 20.93
CA ALA A 120 1.78 -12.54 20.05
C ALA A 120 3.17 -12.27 20.64
N GLY A 121 3.28 -11.58 21.80
CA GLY A 121 4.57 -11.24 22.42
C GLY A 121 5.42 -10.24 21.61
N ILE A 122 4.79 -9.55 20.65
CA ILE A 122 5.46 -8.53 19.82
C ILE A 122 5.68 -7.26 20.66
N ASP A 123 6.78 -6.56 20.43
CA ASP A 123 7.01 -5.27 21.07
C ASP A 123 5.81 -4.32 20.92
N LEU A 124 5.51 -3.54 21.96
CA LEU A 124 4.32 -2.70 22.00
C LEU A 124 4.31 -1.63 20.89
N ILE A 125 5.44 -0.99 20.62
CA ILE A 125 5.54 0.04 19.58
C ILE A 125 5.32 -0.59 18.21
N THR A 126 5.96 -1.73 17.96
CA THR A 126 5.79 -2.52 16.74
C THR A 126 4.32 -2.94 16.53
N ALA A 127 3.67 -3.43 17.58
CA ALA A 127 2.28 -3.84 17.51
C ALA A 127 1.33 -2.65 17.27
N LEU A 128 1.53 -1.53 17.95
CA LEU A 128 0.75 -0.31 17.77
C LEU A 128 0.90 0.27 16.36
N LEU A 129 2.13 0.37 15.86
CA LEU A 129 2.38 0.87 14.50
C LEU A 129 1.82 -0.08 13.44
N GLY A 130 1.91 -1.39 13.65
CA GLY A 130 1.35 -2.39 12.74
C GLY A 130 -0.17 -2.33 12.62
N THR A 131 -0.87 -2.06 13.71
CA THR A 131 -2.35 -2.03 13.74
C THR A 131 -2.93 -0.63 13.47
N SER A 132 -2.13 0.42 13.56
CA SER A 132 -2.58 1.79 13.30
C SER A 132 -3.05 1.99 11.86
N PRO A 133 -4.11 2.77 11.63
CA PRO A 133 -4.54 3.13 10.28
C PRO A 133 -3.49 4.02 9.62
N GLY A 134 -2.90 3.56 8.52
CA GLY A 134 -1.85 4.28 7.78
C GLY A 134 -1.45 3.58 6.49
N GLY A 135 -0.64 4.25 5.67
CA GLY A 135 -0.05 3.68 4.47
C GLY A 135 1.11 2.74 4.81
N LEU A 136 1.29 1.66 4.03
CA LEU A 136 2.39 0.71 4.23
C LEU A 136 3.75 1.41 4.29
N THR A 137 4.03 2.28 3.31
CA THR A 137 5.32 2.99 3.20
C THR A 137 5.54 3.94 4.38
N ASP A 138 4.51 4.73 4.72
CA ASP A 138 4.61 5.76 5.76
C ASP A 138 4.81 5.13 7.14
N MET A 139 4.05 4.06 7.42
CA MET A 139 4.15 3.35 8.69
C MET A 139 5.44 2.54 8.82
N THR A 140 6.02 2.06 7.70
CA THR A 140 7.34 1.42 7.70
C THR A 140 8.45 2.44 8.00
N ILE A 141 8.37 3.64 7.44
CA ILE A 141 9.31 4.74 7.73
C ILE A 141 9.19 5.15 9.20
N LEU A 142 7.97 5.28 9.70
CA LEU A 142 7.71 5.62 11.08
C LEU A 142 8.24 4.54 12.03
N ALA A 143 8.04 3.27 11.70
CA ALA A 143 8.58 2.14 12.45
C ALA A 143 10.10 2.19 12.56
N ALA A 144 10.79 2.50 11.46
CA ALA A 144 12.25 2.68 11.47
C ALA A 144 12.68 3.86 12.37
N ALA A 145 11.92 4.96 12.38
CA ALA A 145 12.21 6.13 13.21
C ALA A 145 12.00 5.86 14.71
N PHE A 146 11.12 4.95 15.09
CA PHE A 146 10.85 4.52 16.46
C PHE A 146 11.59 3.24 16.85
N GLU A 147 12.57 2.79 16.05
CA GLU A 147 13.34 1.56 16.28
C GLU A 147 12.47 0.30 16.43
N ALA A 148 11.26 0.33 15.85
CA ALA A 148 10.33 -0.80 15.83
C ALA A 148 10.68 -1.78 14.70
N ASP A 149 10.18 -3.02 14.79
CA ASP A 149 10.41 -4.02 13.75
C ASP A 149 9.63 -3.68 12.47
N THR A 150 10.35 -3.13 11.49
CA THR A 150 9.80 -2.72 10.19
C THR A 150 9.23 -3.88 9.39
N ILE A 151 9.76 -5.09 9.56
CA ILE A 151 9.30 -6.30 8.85
C ILE A 151 7.94 -6.71 9.40
N ILE A 152 7.79 -6.76 10.72
CA ILE A 152 6.52 -7.09 11.37
C ILE A 152 5.47 -6.04 11.05
N VAL A 153 5.79 -4.75 11.19
CA VAL A 153 4.87 -3.65 10.85
C VAL A 153 4.39 -3.75 9.40
N SER A 154 5.32 -3.93 8.46
CA SER A 154 4.99 -4.07 7.03
C SER A 154 4.14 -5.30 6.76
N SER A 155 4.42 -6.43 7.41
CA SER A 155 3.66 -7.68 7.25
C SER A 155 2.22 -7.52 7.72
N ILE A 156 1.98 -6.90 8.87
CA ILE A 156 0.63 -6.64 9.39
C ILE A 156 -0.14 -5.73 8.42
N HIS A 157 0.50 -4.68 7.91
CA HIS A 157 -0.11 -3.79 6.92
C HIS A 157 -0.44 -4.49 5.61
N LEU A 158 0.43 -5.39 5.12
CA LEU A 158 0.17 -6.19 3.92
C LEU A 158 -1.03 -7.12 4.12
N VAL A 159 -1.07 -7.86 5.23
CA VAL A 159 -2.22 -8.75 5.55
C VAL A 159 -3.51 -7.93 5.59
N ARG A 160 -3.51 -6.78 6.26
CA ARG A 160 -4.66 -5.87 6.31
C ARG A 160 -5.05 -5.41 4.92
N LEU A 161 -4.09 -4.95 4.11
CA LEU A 161 -4.34 -4.47 2.74
C LEU A 161 -5.03 -5.54 1.90
N PHE A 162 -4.48 -6.74 1.88
CA PHE A 162 -5.08 -7.86 1.15
C PHE A 162 -6.48 -8.21 1.68
N SER A 163 -6.64 -8.28 3.00
CA SER A 163 -7.93 -8.59 3.62
C SER A 163 -9.00 -7.57 3.25
N VAL A 164 -8.67 -6.28 3.34
CA VAL A 164 -9.63 -5.20 2.99
C VAL A 164 -10.00 -5.27 1.51
N ILE A 165 -9.01 -5.41 0.61
CA ILE A 165 -9.25 -5.45 -0.84
C ILE A 165 -10.14 -6.66 -1.22
N LEU A 166 -9.95 -7.81 -0.57
CA LEU A 166 -10.72 -9.01 -0.87
C LEU A 166 -12.12 -9.01 -0.22
N LEU A 167 -12.21 -8.53 1.02
CA LEU A 167 -13.46 -8.62 1.80
C LEU A 167 -14.42 -7.45 1.54
N MET A 168 -13.91 -6.23 1.30
CA MET A 168 -14.78 -5.05 1.12
C MET A 168 -15.79 -5.20 -0.03
N PRO A 169 -15.45 -5.71 -1.22
CA PRO A 169 -16.45 -5.92 -2.28
C PRO A 169 -17.57 -6.88 -1.86
N ILE A 170 -17.22 -7.89 -1.05
CA ILE A 170 -18.20 -8.86 -0.52
C ILE A 170 -19.15 -8.17 0.46
N PHE A 171 -18.61 -7.41 1.41
CA PHE A 171 -19.41 -6.65 2.38
C PHE A 171 -20.35 -5.65 1.68
N VAL A 172 -19.80 -4.86 0.73
CA VAL A 172 -20.62 -3.90 -0.04
C VAL A 172 -21.76 -4.61 -0.76
N ARG A 173 -21.50 -5.76 -1.39
CA ARG A 173 -22.54 -6.53 -2.09
C ARG A 173 -23.62 -7.05 -1.12
N ILE A 174 -23.22 -7.56 0.04
CA ILE A 174 -24.17 -8.04 1.06
C ILE A 174 -25.06 -6.88 1.53
N ILE A 175 -24.44 -5.77 1.93
CA ILE A 175 -25.15 -4.61 2.45
C ILE A 175 -26.10 -4.01 1.39
N SER A 176 -25.64 -3.86 0.15
CA SER A 176 -26.49 -3.33 -0.93
C SER A 176 -27.70 -4.21 -1.22
N THR A 177 -27.59 -5.52 -1.04
CA THR A 177 -28.71 -6.45 -1.20
C THR A 177 -29.75 -6.30 -0.09
N TYR A 178 -29.32 -5.92 1.13
CA TYR A 178 -30.24 -5.67 2.25
C TYR A 178 -30.92 -4.30 2.20
N ILE A 179 -30.23 -3.27 1.70
CA ILE A 179 -30.78 -1.90 1.63
C ILE A 179 -31.77 -1.73 0.47
N ASN A 180 -31.59 -2.48 -0.63
CA ASN A 180 -32.47 -2.43 -1.81
C ASN A 180 -33.68 -3.39 -1.72
N LYS A 181 -33.94 -3.97 -0.56
CA LYS A 181 -35.18 -4.70 -0.23
C LYS A 181 -36.10 -3.82 0.58
#